data_b72027dd211cb46f61a88e647c884655
#
_entry.id   b72027dd211cb46f61a88e647c884655
#
_cell.length_a   1.000
_cell.length_b   1.000
_cell.length_c   1.000
_cell.angle_alpha   90.00
_cell.angle_beta   90.00
_cell.angle_gamma   90.00
#
_symmetry.space_group_name_H-M   'P 1'
#
loop_
_entity.id
_entity.type
_entity.pdbx_description
1 polymer ?
#
loop_
_entity_poly.entity_id
_entity_poly.type
_entity_poly.pdbx_seq_one_letter_code
_entity_poly.pdbx_strand_id
1 'polypeptide(L)'
;YSPNGKYKAADITPETEKFMRAQKKFLGKFNANKKYTVLLYLSDMAAKDAKGFGALEHMTSTTVVMPEMMPLEALQEQLKDVVSHDFFHIVTPLRVHSREIHYFDFNKPQMSEHLWMYEGITEYFANLFQVNQGLIEETEFFERMAGKIAQSRQMNDKMSFTKMSKNVLNPPYKDQYLNVYQKGALIAMCIDILIRENSNGKKGILNLMQD
;
A
#
# COMPACT_ATOMS: atom_id res chain seq x y z
N TYR A 1 -16.36 12.82 -1.96
CA TYR A 1 -17.73 12.93 -1.50
C TYR A 1 -17.78 12.90 0.04
N SER A 2 -18.52 13.80 0.65
CA SER A 2 -18.71 13.95 2.09
C SER A 2 -20.22 14.09 2.32
N PRO A 3 -20.94 13.04 2.77
CA PRO A 3 -22.42 13.00 2.80
C PRO A 3 -23.03 14.07 3.70
N ASN A 4 -22.39 14.34 4.85
CA ASN A 4 -22.85 15.36 5.78
C ASN A 4 -22.17 16.73 5.57
N GLY A 5 -21.36 16.87 4.53
CA GLY A 5 -20.67 18.12 4.19
C GLY A 5 -19.60 18.55 5.21
N LYS A 6 -19.11 17.60 6.02
CA LYS A 6 -18.09 17.88 7.06
C LYS A 6 -16.79 18.37 6.44
N TYR A 7 -16.40 17.80 5.29
CA TYR A 7 -15.16 18.15 4.60
C TYR A 7 -15.40 18.57 3.16
N LYS A 8 -14.60 19.52 2.69
CA LYS A 8 -14.53 19.97 1.30
C LYS A 8 -13.22 19.47 0.66
N ALA A 9 -13.21 19.42 -0.66
CA ALA A 9 -11.99 19.09 -1.39
C ALA A 9 -10.81 20.01 -1.02
N ALA A 10 -11.08 21.28 -0.75
CA ALA A 10 -10.05 22.25 -0.33
C ALA A 10 -9.36 21.89 1.00
N ASP A 11 -10.01 21.16 1.88
CA ASP A 11 -9.45 20.75 3.16
C ASP A 11 -8.46 19.56 3.00
N ILE A 12 -8.62 18.78 1.94
CA ILE A 12 -7.91 17.52 1.70
C ILE A 12 -6.83 17.65 0.63
N THR A 13 -7.13 18.38 -0.46
CA THR A 13 -6.30 18.44 -1.66
C THR A 13 -4.85 18.92 -1.42
N PRO A 14 -4.56 19.93 -0.61
CA PRO A 14 -3.20 20.44 -0.45
C PRO A 14 -2.22 19.38 0.06
N GLU A 15 -2.58 18.64 1.11
CA GLU A 15 -1.73 17.59 1.65
C GLU A 15 -1.67 16.38 0.70
N THR A 16 -2.80 16.03 0.05
CA THR A 16 -2.82 14.97 -0.96
C THR A 16 -1.87 15.29 -2.12
N GLU A 17 -1.89 16.48 -2.64
CA GLU A 17 -1.01 16.93 -3.73
C GLU A 17 0.47 16.88 -3.31
N LYS A 18 0.79 17.27 -2.10
CA LYS A 18 2.15 17.26 -1.56
C LYS A 18 2.75 15.85 -1.56
N PHE A 19 2.07 14.87 -0.95
CA PHE A 19 2.60 13.50 -0.92
C PHE A 19 2.53 12.83 -2.30
N MET A 20 1.54 13.11 -3.14
CA MET A 20 1.48 12.59 -4.52
C MET A 20 2.66 13.08 -5.38
N ARG A 21 3.08 14.33 -5.23
CA ARG A 21 4.28 14.84 -5.91
C ARG A 21 5.55 14.16 -5.41
N ALA A 22 5.65 13.91 -4.10
CA ALA A 22 6.77 13.18 -3.50
C ALA A 22 6.86 11.74 -4.01
N GLN A 23 5.73 11.03 -4.10
CA GLN A 23 5.67 9.68 -4.67
C GLN A 23 6.13 9.63 -6.13
N LYS A 24 5.65 10.57 -6.94
CA LYS A 24 6.08 10.68 -8.35
C LYS A 24 7.58 10.93 -8.46
N LYS A 25 8.13 11.77 -7.60
CA LYS A 25 9.57 12.05 -7.55
C LYS A 25 10.37 10.81 -7.13
N PHE A 26 9.89 10.07 -6.13
CA PHE A 26 10.51 8.82 -5.67
C PHE A 26 10.56 7.76 -6.78
N LEU A 27 9.49 7.57 -7.53
CA LEU A 27 9.44 6.61 -8.65
C LEU A 27 10.27 7.05 -9.87
N GLY A 28 10.49 8.35 -10.03
CA GLY A 28 11.28 8.89 -11.14
C GLY A 28 10.79 8.40 -12.50
N LYS A 29 11.68 7.78 -13.27
CA LYS A 29 11.40 7.26 -14.63
C LYS A 29 10.40 6.09 -14.64
N PHE A 30 10.23 5.39 -13.54
CA PHE A 30 9.27 4.28 -13.44
C PHE A 30 7.82 4.76 -13.57
N ASN A 31 7.55 6.00 -13.17
CA ASN A 31 6.22 6.57 -13.26
C ASN A 31 5.99 7.25 -14.61
N ALA A 32 5.34 6.52 -15.51
CA ALA A 32 4.91 7.05 -16.80
C ALA A 32 3.53 7.77 -16.74
N ASN A 33 2.84 7.76 -15.60
CA ASN A 33 1.50 8.30 -15.47
C ASN A 33 1.53 9.84 -15.45
N LYS A 34 0.91 10.47 -16.44
CA LYS A 34 0.76 11.93 -16.49
C LYS A 34 -0.24 12.45 -15.46
N LYS A 35 -1.29 11.67 -15.21
CA LYS A 35 -2.38 11.99 -14.25
C LYS A 35 -2.63 10.79 -13.36
N TYR A 36 -2.99 11.06 -12.12
CA TYR A 36 -3.50 10.08 -11.17
C TYR A 36 -4.69 10.71 -10.42
N THR A 37 -5.78 9.98 -10.31
CA THR A 37 -7.01 10.48 -9.70
C THR A 37 -7.27 9.76 -8.39
N VAL A 38 -7.51 10.50 -7.32
CA VAL A 38 -7.96 9.95 -6.04
C VAL A 38 -9.46 10.22 -5.91
N LEU A 39 -10.26 9.18 -5.84
CA LEU A 39 -11.70 9.23 -5.59
C LEU A 39 -11.93 8.93 -4.10
N LEU A 40 -12.14 9.97 -3.30
CA LEU A 40 -12.39 9.82 -1.86
C LEU A 40 -13.89 9.85 -1.58
N TYR A 41 -14.38 8.76 -1.02
CA TYR A 41 -15.72 8.63 -0.47
C TYR A 41 -15.66 8.59 1.06
N LEU A 42 -16.21 9.60 1.70
CA LEU A 42 -16.35 9.60 3.15
C LEU A 42 -17.71 8.99 3.51
N SER A 43 -17.71 7.93 4.29
CA SER A 43 -18.91 7.19 4.65
C SER A 43 -19.52 7.71 5.95
N ASP A 44 -20.85 7.82 5.95
CA ASP A 44 -21.59 8.01 7.19
C ASP A 44 -21.83 6.64 7.85
N MET A 45 -21.13 6.40 8.96
CA MET A 45 -21.22 5.13 9.68
C MET A 45 -22.60 4.90 10.34
N ALA A 46 -23.41 5.95 10.50
CA ALA A 46 -24.78 5.85 11.03
C ALA A 46 -25.82 5.54 9.95
N ALA A 47 -25.55 5.88 8.71
CA ALA A 47 -26.47 5.63 7.61
C ALA A 47 -26.43 4.17 7.11
N LYS A 48 -27.44 3.78 6.33
CA LYS A 48 -27.43 2.53 5.53
C LYS A 48 -26.67 2.72 4.23
N ASP A 49 -25.41 3.05 4.36
CA ASP A 49 -24.52 3.37 3.23
C ASP A 49 -23.29 2.48 3.25
N ALA A 50 -22.37 2.68 2.30
CA ALA A 50 -21.11 1.99 2.27
C ALA A 50 -20.38 2.19 3.63
N LYS A 51 -20.27 1.10 4.38
CA LYS A 51 -19.60 1.09 5.68
C LYS A 51 -18.24 0.46 5.52
N GLY A 52 -17.27 1.05 6.13
CA GLY A 52 -15.97 0.43 6.18
C GLY A 52 -14.84 1.39 5.88
N PHE A 53 -13.69 0.77 5.75
CA PHE A 53 -12.42 1.35 5.42
C PHE A 53 -11.81 0.47 4.33
N GLY A 54 -11.36 1.06 3.27
CA GLY A 54 -10.70 0.32 2.20
C GLY A 54 -10.33 1.20 1.03
N ALA A 55 -9.53 0.64 0.15
CA ALA A 55 -9.14 1.28 -1.09
C ALA A 55 -9.01 0.23 -2.19
N LEU A 56 -9.08 0.70 -3.42
CA LEU A 56 -8.95 -0.15 -4.62
C LEU A 56 -8.14 0.59 -5.68
N GLU A 57 -6.99 0.04 -5.95
CA GLU A 57 -6.01 0.56 -6.87
C GLU A 57 -6.39 0.33 -8.34
N HIS A 58 -5.99 1.28 -9.18
CA HIS A 58 -6.05 1.21 -10.64
C HIS A 58 -4.80 1.86 -11.22
N MET A 59 -4.51 1.61 -12.49
CA MET A 59 -3.31 2.13 -13.16
C MET A 59 -3.18 3.66 -13.08
N THR A 60 -4.28 4.39 -13.09
CA THR A 60 -4.30 5.88 -13.11
C THR A 60 -5.22 6.49 -12.04
N SER A 61 -5.70 5.69 -11.11
CA SER A 61 -6.59 6.16 -10.03
C SER A 61 -6.64 5.19 -8.87
N THR A 62 -7.11 5.69 -7.74
CA THR A 62 -7.58 4.85 -6.63
C THR A 62 -8.92 5.34 -6.13
N THR A 63 -9.74 4.42 -5.65
CA THR A 63 -10.98 4.73 -4.93
C THR A 63 -10.77 4.40 -3.47
N VAL A 64 -10.99 5.37 -2.59
CA VAL A 64 -10.77 5.25 -1.15
C VAL A 64 -12.06 5.50 -0.40
N VAL A 65 -12.39 4.64 0.55
CA VAL A 65 -13.52 4.78 1.48
C VAL A 65 -12.99 4.92 2.89
N MET A 66 -13.38 6.00 3.57
CA MET A 66 -13.00 6.29 4.97
C MET A 66 -14.19 6.84 5.74
N PRO A 67 -14.24 6.67 7.11
CA PRO A 67 -15.30 7.26 7.91
C PRO A 67 -15.24 8.78 7.94
N GLU A 68 -16.37 9.46 7.64
CA GLU A 68 -16.46 10.93 7.69
C GLU A 68 -16.27 11.49 9.10
N MET A 69 -16.56 10.70 10.12
CA MET A 69 -16.46 11.12 11.52
C MET A 69 -15.01 11.39 11.99
N MET A 70 -14.01 10.92 11.27
CA MET A 70 -12.60 11.12 11.62
C MET A 70 -12.26 12.60 11.74
N PRO A 71 -11.39 13.01 12.70
CA PRO A 71 -10.79 14.36 12.69
C PRO A 71 -9.97 14.60 11.42
N LEU A 72 -9.87 15.86 10.98
CA LEU A 72 -9.19 16.20 9.71
C LEU A 72 -7.75 15.72 9.66
N GLU A 73 -6.99 15.95 10.72
CA GLU A 73 -5.59 15.53 10.80
C GLU A 73 -5.43 14.02 10.68
N ALA A 74 -6.25 13.26 11.40
CA ALA A 74 -6.25 11.79 11.32
C ALA A 74 -6.69 11.30 9.94
N LEU A 75 -7.67 11.96 9.32
CA LEU A 75 -8.10 11.67 7.95
C LEU A 75 -6.99 11.91 6.93
N GLN A 76 -6.28 13.02 7.04
CA GLN A 76 -5.17 13.36 6.15
C GLN A 76 -3.99 12.39 6.31
N GLU A 77 -3.66 12.00 7.54
CA GLU A 77 -2.57 11.04 7.81
C GLU A 77 -2.89 9.65 7.26
N GLN A 78 -4.09 9.15 7.55
CA GLN A 78 -4.52 7.85 7.02
C GLN A 78 -4.68 7.87 5.49
N LEU A 79 -5.17 8.97 4.94
CA LEU A 79 -5.29 9.12 3.48
C LEU A 79 -3.91 9.10 2.82
N LYS A 80 -2.91 9.74 3.43
CA LYS A 80 -1.52 9.69 2.96
C LYS A 80 -1.02 8.24 2.90
N ASP A 81 -1.19 7.47 3.95
CA ASP A 81 -0.70 6.09 4.00
C ASP A 81 -1.44 5.18 3.01
N VAL A 82 -2.78 5.26 2.96
CA VAL A 82 -3.61 4.42 2.06
C VAL A 82 -3.39 4.77 0.59
N VAL A 83 -3.45 6.05 0.23
CA VAL A 83 -3.23 6.46 -1.18
C VAL A 83 -1.80 6.18 -1.62
N SER A 84 -0.84 6.27 -0.69
CA SER A 84 0.54 5.93 -0.99
C SER A 84 0.70 4.45 -1.30
N HIS A 85 0.12 3.59 -0.48
CA HIS A 85 0.10 2.15 -0.71
C HIS A 85 -0.50 1.84 -2.09
N ASP A 86 -1.72 2.32 -2.35
CA ASP A 86 -2.43 2.10 -3.62
C ASP A 86 -1.68 2.65 -4.83
N PHE A 87 -1.05 3.81 -4.69
CA PHE A 87 -0.27 4.39 -5.78
C PHE A 87 0.91 3.48 -6.18
N PHE A 88 1.57 2.84 -5.22
CA PHE A 88 2.69 1.95 -5.53
C PHE A 88 2.26 0.62 -6.16
N HIS A 89 0.98 0.28 -6.14
CA HIS A 89 0.46 -0.83 -6.93
C HIS A 89 0.65 -0.65 -8.45
N ILE A 90 0.92 0.56 -8.93
CA ILE A 90 1.35 0.74 -10.33
C ILE A 90 2.66 0.02 -10.66
N VAL A 91 3.46 -0.31 -9.66
CA VAL A 91 4.68 -1.12 -9.81
C VAL A 91 4.31 -2.60 -9.80
N THR A 92 3.61 -3.04 -8.77
CA THR A 92 3.14 -4.42 -8.58
C THR A 92 1.83 -4.42 -7.79
N PRO A 93 0.76 -5.14 -8.20
CA PRO A 93 0.71 -6.08 -9.33
C PRO A 93 0.33 -5.47 -10.68
N LEU A 94 0.10 -4.16 -10.81
CA LEU A 94 -0.46 -3.61 -12.06
C LEU A 94 0.52 -3.68 -13.26
N ARG A 95 1.82 -3.73 -13.02
CA ARG A 95 2.83 -3.94 -14.09
C ARG A 95 3.57 -5.26 -13.94
N VAL A 96 4.13 -5.52 -12.76
CA VAL A 96 4.83 -6.77 -12.47
C VAL A 96 3.90 -7.70 -11.73
N HIS A 97 3.43 -8.75 -12.39
CA HIS A 97 2.44 -9.68 -11.83
C HIS A 97 2.54 -11.08 -12.42
N SER A 98 1.98 -12.04 -11.71
CA SER A 98 1.87 -13.42 -12.15
C SER A 98 0.73 -13.61 -13.17
N ARG A 99 0.74 -14.77 -13.81
CA ARG A 99 -0.27 -15.13 -14.80
C ARG A 99 -1.69 -15.11 -14.24
N GLU A 100 -1.89 -15.55 -13.01
CA GLU A 100 -3.19 -15.60 -12.34
C GLU A 100 -3.78 -14.19 -12.16
N ILE A 101 -2.91 -13.21 -11.91
CA ILE A 101 -3.34 -11.82 -11.76
C ILE A 101 -3.57 -11.18 -13.15
N HIS A 102 -2.77 -11.53 -14.15
CA HIS A 102 -2.96 -11.05 -15.52
C HIS A 102 -4.33 -11.44 -16.09
N TYR A 103 -4.76 -12.67 -15.82
CA TYR A 103 -6.05 -13.23 -16.28
C TYR A 103 -7.04 -13.39 -15.12
N PHE A 104 -7.11 -12.39 -14.23
CA PHE A 104 -7.93 -12.47 -13.03
C PHE A 104 -9.42 -12.53 -13.34
N ASP A 105 -10.06 -13.61 -12.88
CA ASP A 105 -11.50 -13.79 -13.01
C ASP A 105 -12.21 -13.37 -11.71
N PHE A 106 -12.90 -12.24 -11.73
CA PHE A 106 -13.62 -11.69 -10.58
C PHE A 106 -14.81 -12.57 -10.13
N ASN A 107 -15.34 -13.43 -11.01
CA ASN A 107 -16.41 -14.36 -10.67
C ASN A 107 -15.89 -15.64 -9.99
N LYS A 108 -14.61 -15.99 -10.26
CA LYS A 108 -13.96 -17.18 -9.71
C LYS A 108 -12.51 -16.84 -9.33
N PRO A 109 -12.32 -16.03 -8.30
CA PRO A 109 -11.02 -15.48 -7.98
C PRO A 109 -10.00 -16.57 -7.59
N GLN A 110 -8.83 -16.52 -8.22
CA GLN A 110 -7.67 -17.35 -7.88
C GLN A 110 -6.54 -16.42 -7.45
N MET A 111 -6.11 -16.58 -6.19
CA MET A 111 -5.05 -15.75 -5.63
C MET A 111 -3.67 -16.25 -6.04
N SER A 112 -2.74 -15.34 -6.19
CA SER A 112 -1.35 -15.64 -6.51
C SER A 112 -0.55 -16.10 -5.29
N GLU A 113 0.46 -16.95 -5.51
CA GLU A 113 1.49 -17.25 -4.51
C GLU A 113 2.32 -16.01 -4.13
N HIS A 114 2.24 -14.95 -4.92
CA HIS A 114 3.00 -13.71 -4.79
C HIS A 114 2.21 -12.55 -4.16
N LEU A 115 1.01 -12.79 -3.63
CA LEU A 115 0.22 -11.74 -2.96
C LEU A 115 1.04 -11.01 -1.88
N TRP A 116 1.81 -11.76 -1.09
CA TRP A 116 2.70 -11.19 -0.07
C TRP A 116 3.74 -10.21 -0.65
N MET A 117 4.18 -10.45 -1.88
CA MET A 117 5.12 -9.58 -2.59
C MET A 117 4.41 -8.32 -3.10
N TYR A 118 3.22 -8.47 -3.68
CA TYR A 118 2.45 -7.34 -4.18
C TYR A 118 2.14 -6.35 -3.07
N GLU A 119 1.56 -6.84 -1.98
CA GLU A 119 1.22 -6.01 -0.83
C GLU A 119 2.45 -5.58 -0.03
N GLY A 120 3.41 -6.48 0.14
CA GLY A 120 4.61 -6.19 0.92
C GLY A 120 5.53 -5.16 0.28
N ILE A 121 5.73 -5.20 -1.04
CA ILE A 121 6.55 -4.20 -1.74
C ILE A 121 5.86 -2.84 -1.74
N THR A 122 4.56 -2.79 -2.02
CA THR A 122 3.80 -1.54 -2.00
C THR A 122 3.78 -0.91 -0.62
N GLU A 123 3.57 -1.72 0.41
CA GLU A 123 3.59 -1.26 1.80
C GLU A 123 4.99 -0.77 2.23
N TYR A 124 6.05 -1.45 1.81
CA TYR A 124 7.42 -0.99 2.03
C TYR A 124 7.68 0.33 1.32
N PHE A 125 7.29 0.47 0.05
CA PHE A 125 7.46 1.71 -0.69
C PHE A 125 6.64 2.86 -0.10
N ALA A 126 5.42 2.59 0.38
CA ALA A 126 4.57 3.57 1.04
C ALA A 126 5.22 4.17 2.31
N ASN A 127 6.11 3.44 2.95
CA ASN A 127 6.89 3.95 4.07
C ASN A 127 8.24 4.54 3.62
N LEU A 128 8.97 3.84 2.74
CA LEU A 128 10.29 4.25 2.29
C LEU A 128 10.29 5.61 1.58
N PHE A 129 9.30 5.88 0.71
CA PHE A 129 9.26 7.16 0.01
C PHE A 129 9.09 8.34 0.96
N GLN A 130 8.38 8.16 2.06
CA GLN A 130 8.13 9.23 3.03
C GLN A 130 9.44 9.70 3.68
N VAL A 131 10.26 8.78 4.17
CA VAL A 131 11.56 9.14 4.73
C VAL A 131 12.52 9.60 3.63
N ASN A 132 12.54 8.96 2.47
CA ASN A 132 13.40 9.33 1.34
C ASN A 132 13.12 10.75 0.82
N GLN A 133 11.88 11.20 0.87
CA GLN A 133 11.45 12.53 0.42
C GLN A 133 11.31 13.54 1.57
N GLY A 134 11.71 13.20 2.79
CA GLY A 134 11.68 14.08 3.96
C GLY A 134 10.27 14.44 4.43
N LEU A 135 9.30 13.55 4.25
CA LEU A 135 7.94 13.71 4.79
C LEU A 135 7.83 13.22 6.23
N ILE A 136 8.69 12.29 6.61
CA ILE A 136 8.87 11.79 7.98
C ILE A 136 10.35 11.72 8.31
N GLU A 137 10.68 11.71 9.59
CA GLU A 137 12.04 11.51 10.08
C GLU A 137 12.45 10.03 10.08
N GLU A 138 13.75 9.75 10.09
CA GLU A 138 14.27 8.37 10.13
C GLU A 138 13.80 7.61 11.37
N THR A 139 13.71 8.29 12.50
CA THR A 139 13.18 7.69 13.74
C THR A 139 11.76 7.18 13.57
N GLU A 140 10.88 7.95 12.95
CA GLU A 140 9.50 7.54 12.67
C GLU A 140 9.45 6.35 11.71
N PHE A 141 10.30 6.34 10.68
CA PHE A 141 10.39 5.18 9.77
C PHE A 141 10.78 3.91 10.54
N PHE A 142 11.78 3.97 11.42
CA PHE A 142 12.20 2.82 12.21
C PHE A 142 11.13 2.39 13.22
N GLU A 143 10.40 3.31 13.83
CA GLU A 143 9.27 3.00 14.71
C GLU A 143 8.15 2.27 13.95
N ARG A 144 7.82 2.70 12.74
CA ARG A 144 6.87 2.01 11.86
C ARG A 144 7.32 0.59 11.53
N MET A 145 8.61 0.39 11.21
CA MET A 145 9.17 -0.95 10.93
C MET A 145 9.19 -1.81 12.20
N ALA A 146 9.51 -1.26 13.36
CA ALA A 146 9.42 -1.96 14.65
C ALA A 146 7.96 -2.38 14.98
N GLY A 147 6.99 -1.51 14.69
CA GLY A 147 5.57 -1.84 14.78
C GLY A 147 5.17 -3.02 13.91
N LYS A 148 5.67 -3.07 12.66
CA LYS A 148 5.45 -4.21 11.74
C LYS A 148 6.06 -5.50 12.27
N ILE A 149 7.25 -5.45 12.88
CA ILE A 149 7.87 -6.62 13.54
C ILE A 149 6.98 -7.10 14.69
N ALA A 150 6.52 -6.19 15.55
CA ALA A 150 5.66 -6.55 16.68
C ALA A 150 4.34 -7.19 16.24
N GLN A 151 3.70 -6.65 15.19
CA GLN A 151 2.46 -7.19 14.65
C GLN A 151 2.66 -8.53 13.94
N SER A 152 3.73 -8.68 13.14
CA SER A 152 4.01 -9.93 12.44
C SER A 152 4.31 -11.10 13.40
N ARG A 153 4.88 -10.82 14.58
CA ARG A 153 5.12 -11.82 15.63
C ARG A 153 3.85 -12.37 16.26
N GLN A 154 2.73 -11.68 16.12
CA GLN A 154 1.42 -12.16 16.57
C GLN A 154 0.77 -13.11 15.55
N MET A 155 1.33 -13.21 14.35
CA MET A 155 0.87 -14.07 13.28
C MET A 155 1.60 -15.42 13.28
N ASN A 156 1.14 -16.36 12.46
CA ASN A 156 1.74 -17.68 12.38
C ASN A 156 3.05 -17.66 11.55
N ASP A 157 4.16 -17.65 12.25
CA ASP A 157 5.51 -17.60 11.64
C ASP A 157 5.96 -18.92 10.97
N LYS A 158 5.29 -20.03 11.27
CA LYS A 158 5.59 -21.34 10.70
C LYS A 158 4.84 -21.63 9.39
N MET A 159 3.86 -20.79 9.07
CA MET A 159 3.08 -20.94 7.84
C MET A 159 3.90 -20.48 6.63
N SER A 160 3.97 -21.32 5.58
CA SER A 160 4.57 -20.92 4.32
C SER A 160 3.87 -19.67 3.76
N PHE A 161 4.63 -18.61 3.48
CA PHE A 161 4.08 -17.32 3.10
C PHE A 161 3.50 -17.34 1.68
N THR A 162 4.10 -18.09 0.77
CA THR A 162 3.57 -18.33 -0.57
C THR A 162 2.29 -19.17 -0.53
N LYS A 163 2.27 -20.21 0.31
CA LYS A 163 1.08 -21.04 0.50
C LYS A 163 -0.06 -20.25 1.13
N MET A 164 0.24 -19.39 2.10
CA MET A 164 -0.74 -18.47 2.71
C MET A 164 -1.31 -17.54 1.65
N SER A 165 -0.48 -16.89 0.86
CA SER A 165 -0.88 -15.97 -0.20
C SER A 165 -1.85 -16.61 -1.20
N LYS A 166 -1.52 -17.80 -1.70
CA LYS A 166 -2.35 -18.54 -2.67
C LYS A 166 -3.72 -18.93 -2.12
N ASN A 167 -3.79 -19.23 -0.83
CA ASN A 167 -5.00 -19.78 -0.19
C ASN A 167 -5.71 -18.78 0.73
N VAL A 168 -5.37 -17.48 0.65
CA VAL A 168 -5.81 -16.43 1.57
C VAL A 168 -7.32 -16.27 1.70
N LEU A 169 -8.10 -16.73 0.73
CA LEU A 169 -9.56 -16.69 0.77
C LEU A 169 -10.17 -17.73 1.74
N ASN A 170 -9.39 -18.71 2.19
CA ASN A 170 -9.87 -19.84 2.97
C ASN A 170 -9.16 -19.95 4.34
N PRO A 171 -9.85 -20.40 5.39
CA PRO A 171 -9.21 -20.77 6.65
C PRO A 171 -8.20 -21.93 6.46
N PRO A 172 -7.13 -22.00 7.25
CA PRO A 172 -6.70 -21.03 8.28
C PRO A 172 -5.89 -19.85 7.70
N TYR A 173 -5.69 -19.76 6.40
CA TYR A 173 -4.84 -18.77 5.74
C TYR A 173 -5.46 -17.39 5.78
N LYS A 174 -6.79 -17.29 5.66
CA LYS A 174 -7.55 -16.04 5.73
C LYS A 174 -7.26 -15.25 7.01
N ASP A 175 -7.10 -15.94 8.13
CA ASP A 175 -6.84 -15.32 9.43
C ASP A 175 -5.44 -14.69 9.52
N GLN A 176 -4.58 -15.01 8.55
CA GLN A 176 -3.20 -14.49 8.44
C GLN A 176 -3.04 -13.41 7.37
N TYR A 177 -4.14 -12.96 6.75
CA TYR A 177 -4.11 -12.04 5.62
C TYR A 177 -3.29 -10.78 5.90
N LEU A 178 -3.51 -10.13 7.05
CA LEU A 178 -2.81 -8.90 7.40
C LEU A 178 -1.28 -9.06 7.45
N ASN A 179 -0.77 -10.28 7.53
CA ASN A 179 0.67 -10.50 7.54
C ASN A 179 1.35 -10.23 6.18
N VAL A 180 0.59 -10.16 5.08
CA VAL A 180 1.14 -9.73 3.77
C VAL A 180 1.64 -8.30 3.83
N TYR A 181 0.96 -7.42 4.60
CA TYR A 181 1.36 -6.02 4.84
C TYR A 181 2.46 -5.90 5.88
N GLN A 182 2.44 -6.72 6.94
CA GLN A 182 3.41 -6.62 8.02
C GLN A 182 4.72 -7.32 7.65
N LYS A 183 4.71 -8.64 7.60
CA LYS A 183 5.88 -9.46 7.28
C LYS A 183 6.32 -9.27 5.82
N GLY A 184 5.37 -9.05 4.89
CA GLY A 184 5.68 -8.79 3.49
C GLY A 184 6.54 -7.54 3.32
N ALA A 185 6.20 -6.43 3.98
CA ALA A 185 7.01 -5.20 3.95
C ALA A 185 8.39 -5.39 4.56
N LEU A 186 8.52 -6.15 5.65
CA LEU A 186 9.81 -6.47 6.27
C LEU A 186 10.69 -7.32 5.34
N ILE A 187 10.11 -8.28 4.63
CA ILE A 187 10.83 -9.08 3.63
C ILE A 187 11.29 -8.19 2.47
N ALA A 188 10.42 -7.29 1.98
CA ALA A 188 10.78 -6.34 0.93
C ALA A 188 11.93 -5.42 1.38
N MET A 189 11.91 -4.93 2.62
CA MET A 189 13.00 -4.15 3.22
C MET A 189 14.30 -4.95 3.25
N CYS A 190 14.28 -6.21 3.70
CA CYS A 190 15.46 -7.07 3.73
C CYS A 190 16.03 -7.29 2.32
N ILE A 191 15.17 -7.51 1.32
CA ILE A 191 15.59 -7.67 -0.07
C ILE A 191 16.23 -6.36 -0.58
N ASP A 192 15.64 -5.20 -0.29
CA ASP A 192 16.19 -3.90 -0.69
C ASP A 192 17.58 -3.67 -0.08
N ILE A 193 17.75 -3.97 1.21
CA ILE A 193 19.05 -3.88 1.90
C ILE A 193 20.09 -4.79 1.21
N LEU A 194 19.77 -6.04 0.97
CA LEU A 194 20.68 -7.00 0.30
C LEU A 194 21.08 -6.54 -1.11
N ILE A 195 20.12 -6.00 -1.89
CA ILE A 195 20.41 -5.46 -3.22
C ILE A 195 21.35 -4.25 -3.11
N ARG A 196 21.11 -3.36 -2.14
CA ARG A 196 21.95 -2.17 -1.90
C ARG A 196 23.38 -2.57 -1.47
N GLU A 197 23.52 -3.48 -0.54
CA GLU A 197 24.82 -4.00 -0.10
C GLU A 197 25.59 -4.59 -1.29
N ASN A 198 24.98 -5.48 -2.06
CA ASN A 198 25.62 -6.14 -3.21
C ASN A 198 25.93 -5.19 -4.39
N SER A 199 25.29 -4.03 -4.43
CA SER A 199 25.49 -3.03 -5.50
C SER A 199 26.28 -1.79 -5.06
N ASN A 200 26.85 -1.79 -3.84
CA ASN A 200 27.47 -0.62 -3.24
C ASN A 200 26.54 0.61 -3.25
N GLY A 201 25.26 0.41 -2.91
CA GLY A 201 24.24 1.44 -2.83
C GLY A 201 23.66 1.91 -4.18
N LYS A 202 24.10 1.33 -5.31
CA LYS A 202 23.71 1.80 -6.65
C LYS A 202 22.32 1.29 -7.09
N LYS A 203 21.88 0.16 -6.59
CA LYS A 203 20.58 -0.45 -6.90
C LYS A 203 19.80 -0.71 -5.61
N GLY A 204 18.49 -0.78 -5.73
CA GLY A 204 17.56 -1.19 -4.70
C GLY A 204 16.42 -2.01 -5.30
N ILE A 205 15.42 -2.35 -4.50
CA ILE A 205 14.29 -3.17 -4.93
C ILE A 205 13.49 -2.52 -6.08
N LEU A 206 13.45 -1.19 -6.15
CA LEU A 206 12.80 -0.49 -7.28
C LEU A 206 13.50 -0.79 -8.61
N ASN A 207 14.83 -0.94 -8.62
CA ASN A 207 15.57 -1.34 -9.82
C ASN A 207 15.25 -2.79 -10.22
N LEU A 208 15.12 -3.69 -9.24
CA LEU A 208 14.68 -5.07 -9.50
C LEU A 208 13.31 -5.13 -10.18
N MET A 209 12.42 -4.22 -9.82
CA MET A 209 11.08 -4.16 -10.42
C MET A 209 11.06 -3.50 -11.81
N GLN A 210 12.18 -2.89 -12.23
CA GLN A 210 12.34 -2.27 -13.57
C GLN A 210 12.95 -3.23 -14.59
N ASP A 211 13.83 -4.15 -14.12
CA ASP A 211 14.54 -5.13 -14.95
C ASP A 211 13.62 -6.31 -15.32
#